data_659424ffb2983a418ebab9ba436c958c
#
_entry.id   659424ffb2983a418ebab9ba436c958c
#
_cell.length_a   1.000
_cell.length_b   1.000
_cell.length_c   1.000
_cell.angle_alpha   90.00
_cell.angle_beta   90.00
_cell.angle_gamma   90.00
#
_symmetry.space_group_name_H-M   'P 1'
#
loop_
_entity.id
_entity.type
_entity.pdbx_description
1 polymer ?
#
loop_
_entity_poly.entity_id
_entity_poly.type
_entity_poly.pdbx_seq_one_letter_code
_entity_poly.pdbx_strand_id
1 'polypeptide(L)'
;PKTISGPILIPDQIEKPGNLGTMIRTSKSFGINNILLSDEITDVYNPNVIRASIGHLFNSNISSGTNHEIISLLKANNYQVLLLDPDGDESLEGFIPNQNFALVVGAEQYGISDNWFNSNHTSLFIRSTNNVDSINASTAAAVAMWELTK
;
A
#
# COMPACT_ATOMS: atom_id res chain seq x y z
N PRO A 1 3.00 -24.42 -2.55
CA PRO A 1 2.77 -23.01 -2.20
C PRO A 1 2.96 -22.12 -3.41
N LYS A 2 2.01 -21.22 -3.60
CA LYS A 2 2.11 -20.27 -4.70
C LYS A 2 3.26 -19.31 -4.41
N THR A 3 4.21 -19.23 -5.35
CA THR A 3 5.27 -18.22 -5.29
C THR A 3 4.65 -16.85 -5.55
N ILE A 4 4.88 -15.90 -4.62
CA ILE A 4 4.43 -14.53 -4.80
C ILE A 4 5.36 -13.85 -5.79
N SER A 5 4.80 -13.17 -6.79
CA SER A 5 5.58 -12.38 -7.74
C SER A 5 4.80 -11.14 -8.17
N GLY A 6 5.53 -10.14 -8.62
CA GLY A 6 4.96 -8.87 -9.06
C GLY A 6 4.64 -7.91 -7.90
N PRO A 7 4.17 -6.71 -8.23
CA PRO A 7 3.94 -5.69 -7.22
C PRO A 7 2.81 -6.04 -6.27
N ILE A 8 2.96 -5.62 -5.02
CA ILE A 8 1.99 -5.81 -3.94
C ILE A 8 1.62 -4.47 -3.35
N LEU A 9 0.33 -4.24 -3.10
CA LEU A 9 -0.13 -3.11 -2.29
C LEU A 9 -0.38 -3.58 -0.87
N ILE A 10 0.11 -2.86 0.10
CA ILE A 10 -0.05 -3.19 1.52
C ILE A 10 -0.68 -2.01 2.26
N PRO A 11 -2.02 -1.97 2.35
CA PRO A 11 -2.70 -1.03 3.24
C PRO A 11 -2.44 -1.42 4.69
N ASP A 12 -1.84 -0.50 5.47
CA ASP A 12 -1.47 -0.75 6.85
C ASP A 12 -2.44 -0.02 7.78
N GLN A 13 -3.26 -0.76 8.51
CA GLN A 13 -4.22 -0.23 9.49
C GLN A 13 -5.13 0.87 8.92
N ILE A 14 -5.61 0.70 7.69
CA ILE A 14 -6.51 1.68 7.08
C ILE A 14 -7.88 1.59 7.76
N GLU A 15 -8.30 2.69 8.38
CA GLU A 15 -9.51 2.76 9.19
C GLU A 15 -10.78 3.03 8.38
N LYS A 16 -10.67 3.84 7.33
CA LYS A 16 -11.84 4.28 6.56
C LYS A 16 -12.14 3.33 5.43
N PRO A 17 -13.33 2.69 5.42
CA PRO A 17 -13.71 1.76 4.35
C PRO A 17 -13.63 2.38 2.94
N GLY A 18 -13.98 3.66 2.82
CA GLY A 18 -13.90 4.37 1.54
C GLY A 18 -12.48 4.46 1.00
N ASN A 19 -11.51 4.74 1.86
CA ASN A 19 -10.10 4.77 1.45
C ASN A 19 -9.62 3.39 1.00
N LEU A 20 -9.94 2.36 1.78
CA LEU A 20 -9.52 1.00 1.44
C LEU A 20 -10.12 0.55 0.11
N GLY A 21 -11.42 0.76 -0.09
CA GLY A 21 -12.08 0.39 -1.35
C GLY A 21 -11.50 1.14 -2.55
N THR A 22 -11.21 2.43 -2.39
CA THR A 22 -10.59 3.23 -3.45
C THR A 22 -9.19 2.73 -3.78
N MET A 23 -8.39 2.37 -2.78
CA MET A 23 -7.06 1.80 -3.01
C MET A 23 -7.12 0.50 -3.79
N ILE A 24 -8.07 -0.39 -3.45
CA ILE A 24 -8.27 -1.66 -4.14
C ILE A 24 -8.63 -1.43 -5.60
N ARG A 25 -9.56 -0.53 -5.85
CA ARG A 25 -9.97 -0.17 -7.22
C ARG A 25 -8.80 0.39 -8.02
N THR A 26 -8.06 1.32 -7.42
CA THR A 26 -6.94 1.98 -8.09
C THR A 26 -5.80 0.99 -8.38
N SER A 27 -5.51 0.08 -7.45
CA SER A 27 -4.47 -0.93 -7.65
C SER A 27 -4.78 -1.81 -8.87
N LYS A 28 -6.04 -2.18 -9.02
CA LYS A 28 -6.48 -2.96 -10.18
C LYS A 28 -6.23 -2.21 -11.49
N SER A 29 -6.50 -0.91 -11.50
CA SER A 29 -6.28 -0.07 -12.69
C SER A 29 -4.82 -0.02 -13.13
N PHE A 30 -3.89 -0.15 -12.19
CA PHE A 30 -2.46 -0.10 -12.49
C PHE A 30 -1.80 -1.48 -12.50
N GLY A 31 -2.60 -2.55 -12.56
CA GLY A 31 -2.07 -3.90 -12.68
C GLY A 31 -1.51 -4.50 -11.39
N ILE A 32 -1.78 -3.88 -10.24
CA ILE A 32 -1.39 -4.43 -8.95
C ILE A 32 -2.55 -5.27 -8.43
N ASN A 33 -2.42 -6.60 -8.59
CA ASN A 33 -3.51 -7.52 -8.26
C ASN A 33 -3.35 -8.19 -6.90
N ASN A 34 -2.18 -8.11 -6.29
CA ASN A 34 -1.92 -8.71 -4.99
C ASN A 34 -2.01 -7.63 -3.90
N ILE A 35 -2.86 -7.88 -2.92
CA ILE A 35 -3.08 -6.96 -1.80
C ILE A 35 -2.93 -7.71 -0.50
N LEU A 36 -2.08 -7.23 0.39
CA LEU A 36 -1.88 -7.79 1.73
C LEU A 36 -2.31 -6.73 2.75
N LEU A 37 -3.37 -7.01 3.48
CA LEU A 37 -3.87 -6.12 4.52
C LEU A 37 -3.05 -6.33 5.79
N SER A 38 -2.33 -5.31 6.20
CA SER A 38 -1.43 -5.36 7.35
C SER A 38 -2.17 -4.88 8.59
N ASP A 39 -2.25 -5.73 9.62
CA ASP A 39 -2.98 -5.46 10.86
C ASP A 39 -4.37 -4.87 10.56
N GLU A 40 -5.17 -5.63 9.81
CA GLU A 40 -6.47 -5.21 9.31
C GLU A 40 -7.39 -4.70 10.43
N ILE A 41 -7.92 -3.50 10.25
CA ILE A 41 -8.91 -2.88 11.15
C ILE A 41 -10.29 -2.90 10.52
N THR A 42 -10.36 -2.65 9.21
CA THR A 42 -11.61 -2.55 8.47
C THR A 42 -11.91 -3.86 7.76
N ASP A 43 -13.11 -4.40 7.94
CA ASP A 43 -13.56 -5.59 7.21
C ASP A 43 -13.66 -5.26 5.72
N VAL A 44 -12.89 -5.96 4.89
CA VAL A 44 -12.86 -5.74 3.44
C VAL A 44 -14.20 -6.09 2.79
N TYR A 45 -15.00 -6.93 3.41
CA TYR A 45 -16.33 -7.29 2.89
C TYR A 45 -17.43 -6.36 3.41
N ASN A 46 -17.08 -5.31 4.15
CA ASN A 46 -18.02 -4.26 4.55
C ASN A 46 -18.66 -3.65 3.28
N PRO A 47 -20.00 -3.43 3.27
CA PRO A 47 -20.67 -2.90 2.08
C PRO A 47 -20.11 -1.57 1.55
N ASN A 48 -19.57 -0.73 2.43
CA ASN A 48 -18.96 0.55 2.00
C ASN A 48 -17.66 0.32 1.24
N VAL A 49 -16.86 -0.69 1.62
CA VAL A 49 -15.63 -1.06 0.92
C VAL A 49 -15.98 -1.61 -0.46
N ILE A 50 -16.96 -2.51 -0.53
CA ILE A 50 -17.40 -3.10 -1.80
C ILE A 50 -17.88 -2.02 -2.75
N ARG A 51 -18.68 -1.06 -2.25
CA ARG A 51 -19.21 0.04 -3.06
C ARG A 51 -18.07 0.91 -3.60
N ALA A 52 -17.10 1.25 -2.76
CA ALA A 52 -15.98 2.10 -3.16
C ALA A 52 -15.08 1.41 -4.18
N SER A 53 -14.92 0.10 -4.09
CA SER A 53 -14.09 -0.69 -5.02
C SER A 53 -14.80 -1.05 -6.31
N ILE A 54 -16.12 -0.83 -6.39
CA ILE A 54 -16.97 -1.18 -7.56
C ILE A 54 -16.83 -2.67 -7.94
N GLY A 55 -16.80 -3.52 -6.92
CA GLY A 55 -16.70 -4.97 -7.11
C GLY A 55 -15.31 -5.50 -7.44
N HIS A 56 -14.30 -4.66 -7.56
CA HIS A 56 -12.92 -5.11 -7.81
C HIS A 56 -12.37 -5.96 -6.67
N LEU A 57 -12.95 -5.82 -5.46
CA LEU A 57 -12.56 -6.59 -4.29
C LEU A 57 -12.50 -8.11 -4.56
N PHE A 58 -13.51 -8.63 -5.27
CA PHE A 58 -13.61 -10.07 -5.55
C PHE A 58 -12.69 -10.53 -6.67
N ASN A 59 -12.11 -9.62 -7.44
CA ASN A 59 -11.22 -9.92 -8.57
C ASN A 59 -9.75 -9.75 -8.23
N SER A 60 -9.44 -9.37 -6.98
CA SER A 60 -8.07 -9.19 -6.51
C SER A 60 -7.68 -10.33 -5.57
N ASN A 61 -6.39 -10.68 -5.53
CA ASN A 61 -5.83 -11.60 -4.56
C ASN A 61 -5.62 -10.82 -3.25
N ILE A 62 -6.56 -10.94 -2.33
CA ILE A 62 -6.51 -10.21 -1.06
C ILE A 62 -6.31 -11.20 0.08
N SER A 63 -5.29 -10.96 0.88
CA SER A 63 -4.99 -11.70 2.10
C SER A 63 -4.71 -10.71 3.22
N SER A 64 -4.73 -11.19 4.45
CA SER A 64 -4.42 -10.36 5.61
C SER A 64 -3.44 -11.06 6.53
N GLY A 65 -2.76 -10.29 7.33
CA GLY A 65 -1.82 -10.80 8.31
C GLY A 65 -1.35 -9.70 9.24
N THR A 66 -0.58 -10.08 10.25
CA THR A 66 0.07 -9.10 11.11
C THR A 66 1.26 -8.46 10.38
N ASN A 67 1.74 -7.30 10.87
CA ASN A 67 2.96 -6.69 10.35
C ASN A 67 4.10 -7.71 10.29
N HIS A 68 4.32 -8.45 11.37
CA HIS A 68 5.42 -9.42 11.45
C HIS A 68 5.30 -10.54 10.42
N GLU A 69 4.10 -11.08 10.23
CA GLU A 69 3.86 -12.13 9.26
C GLU A 69 4.15 -11.65 7.83
N ILE A 70 3.66 -10.46 7.50
CA ILE A 70 3.84 -9.89 6.17
C ILE A 70 5.30 -9.52 5.92
N ILE A 71 5.97 -8.87 6.89
CA ILE A 71 7.38 -8.51 6.78
C ILE A 71 8.24 -9.77 6.55
N SER A 72 7.98 -10.85 7.29
CA SER A 72 8.68 -12.11 7.12
C SER A 72 8.46 -12.72 5.74
N LEU A 73 7.23 -12.67 5.25
CA LEU A 73 6.87 -13.16 3.92
C LEU A 73 7.62 -12.39 2.82
N LEU A 74 7.66 -11.08 2.92
CA LEU A 74 8.34 -10.22 1.94
C LEU A 74 9.84 -10.47 1.93
N LYS A 75 10.44 -10.62 3.13
CA LYS A 75 11.86 -10.91 3.26
C LYS A 75 12.19 -12.27 2.64
N ALA A 76 11.39 -13.29 2.91
CA ALA A 76 11.60 -14.64 2.38
C ALA A 76 11.49 -14.69 0.85
N ASN A 77 10.75 -13.77 0.24
CA ASN A 77 10.54 -13.70 -1.20
C ASN A 77 11.35 -12.59 -1.89
N ASN A 78 12.29 -12.00 -1.20
CA ASN A 78 13.21 -10.97 -1.71
C ASN A 78 12.50 -9.73 -2.27
N TYR A 79 11.45 -9.29 -1.61
CA TYR A 79 10.71 -8.10 -1.99
C TYR A 79 11.42 -6.83 -1.55
N GLN A 80 11.37 -5.82 -2.40
CA GLN A 80 11.77 -4.47 -2.05
C GLN A 80 10.57 -3.81 -1.34
N VAL A 81 10.76 -3.40 -0.09
CA VAL A 81 9.70 -2.75 0.69
C VAL A 81 9.81 -1.25 0.55
N LEU A 82 8.74 -0.62 0.09
CA LEU A 82 8.64 0.81 -0.11
C LEU A 82 7.57 1.37 0.82
N LEU A 83 7.96 2.30 1.68
CA LEU A 83 7.02 2.96 2.60
C LEU A 83 6.66 4.33 2.04
N LEU A 84 5.38 4.59 1.83
CA LEU A 84 4.91 5.90 1.40
C LEU A 84 4.76 6.79 2.63
N ASP A 85 5.70 7.71 2.82
CA ASP A 85 5.87 8.48 4.04
C ASP A 85 6.18 9.94 3.70
N PRO A 86 5.38 10.91 4.23
CA PRO A 86 5.65 12.33 3.99
C PRO A 86 7.05 12.76 4.43
N ASP A 87 7.63 12.08 5.42
CA ASP A 87 8.98 12.36 5.92
C ASP A 87 10.02 11.41 5.34
N GLY A 88 9.72 10.77 4.21
CA GLY A 88 10.62 9.81 3.56
C GLY A 88 11.93 10.39 3.11
N ASP A 89 12.94 9.52 2.96
CA ASP A 89 14.30 9.91 2.60
C ASP A 89 14.50 10.14 1.10
N GLU A 90 13.69 9.49 0.26
CA GLU A 90 13.82 9.58 -1.19
C GLU A 90 12.53 10.10 -1.82
N SER A 91 12.67 10.79 -2.94
CA SER A 91 11.51 11.27 -3.69
C SER A 91 10.87 10.12 -4.46
N LEU A 92 9.55 10.05 -4.41
CA LEU A 92 8.80 9.13 -5.25
C LEU A 92 9.01 9.45 -6.74
N GLU A 93 9.09 10.74 -7.08
CA GLU A 93 9.24 11.20 -8.45
C GLU A 93 10.51 10.64 -9.08
N GLY A 94 10.35 9.88 -10.15
CA GLY A 94 11.47 9.26 -10.85
C GLY A 94 12.04 8.01 -10.20
N PHE A 95 11.48 7.55 -9.10
CA PHE A 95 11.95 6.33 -8.43
C PHE A 95 11.62 5.10 -9.30
N ILE A 96 12.63 4.26 -9.52
CA ILE A 96 12.47 3.02 -10.30
C ILE A 96 12.54 1.84 -9.35
N PRO A 97 11.41 1.16 -9.08
CA PRO A 97 11.40 0.03 -8.15
C PRO A 97 11.93 -1.23 -8.79
N ASN A 98 12.28 -2.21 -7.96
CA ASN A 98 12.52 -3.56 -8.40
C ASN A 98 11.22 -4.17 -8.93
N GLN A 99 11.32 -5.22 -9.74
CA GLN A 99 10.15 -5.90 -10.28
C GLN A 99 9.21 -6.40 -9.19
N ASN A 100 9.78 -6.94 -8.11
CA ASN A 100 9.02 -7.38 -6.94
C ASN A 100 9.13 -6.32 -5.83
N PHE A 101 8.20 -5.37 -5.84
CA PHE A 101 8.11 -4.37 -4.79
C PHE A 101 6.79 -4.47 -4.04
N ALA A 102 6.81 -4.06 -2.79
CA ALA A 102 5.63 -3.96 -1.95
C ALA A 102 5.50 -2.51 -1.49
N LEU A 103 4.38 -1.87 -1.82
CA LEU A 103 4.10 -0.50 -1.43
C LEU A 103 3.21 -0.49 -0.19
N VAL A 104 3.73 0.05 0.91
CA VAL A 104 3.01 0.17 2.18
C VAL A 104 2.43 1.57 2.29
N VAL A 105 1.12 1.64 2.54
CA VAL A 105 0.39 2.91 2.72
C VAL A 105 -0.27 2.89 4.09
N GLY A 106 0.02 3.86 4.91
CA GLY A 106 -0.49 3.95 6.27
C GLY A 106 -1.78 4.76 6.38
N ALA A 107 -2.37 4.71 7.57
CA ALA A 107 -3.56 5.49 7.92
C ALA A 107 -3.22 6.99 7.97
N GLU A 108 -4.20 7.83 7.63
CA GLU A 108 -4.01 9.29 7.64
C GLU A 108 -3.63 9.82 9.03
N GLN A 109 -4.26 9.29 10.07
CA GLN A 109 -4.07 9.78 11.43
C GLN A 109 -2.78 9.28 12.07
N TYR A 110 -2.45 8.01 11.89
CA TYR A 110 -1.33 7.38 12.60
C TYR A 110 -0.13 7.06 11.72
N GLY A 111 -0.28 7.16 10.39
CA GLY A 111 0.78 6.79 9.46
C GLY A 111 1.03 5.30 9.43
N ILE A 112 2.23 4.93 9.03
CA ILE A 112 2.67 3.54 8.93
C ILE A 112 3.14 3.04 10.30
N SER A 113 2.84 1.79 10.63
CA SER A 113 3.24 1.17 11.90
C SER A 113 4.76 1.10 12.07
N ASP A 114 5.23 1.22 13.31
CA ASP A 114 6.66 1.23 13.63
C ASP A 114 7.41 -0.02 13.15
N ASN A 115 6.74 -1.17 13.14
CA ASN A 115 7.36 -2.41 12.69
C ASN A 115 7.91 -2.31 11.27
N TRP A 116 7.25 -1.55 10.40
CA TRP A 116 7.70 -1.34 9.04
C TRP A 116 9.01 -0.53 9.00
N PHE A 117 9.09 0.51 9.83
CA PHE A 117 10.29 1.35 9.91
C PHE A 117 11.48 0.58 10.50
N ASN A 118 11.22 -0.44 11.31
CA ASN A 118 12.27 -1.29 11.88
C ASN A 118 12.70 -2.40 10.91
N SER A 119 12.02 -2.57 9.80
CA SER A 119 12.38 -3.53 8.76
C SER A 119 13.29 -2.88 7.71
N ASN A 120 13.90 -3.69 6.86
CA ASN A 120 14.67 -3.18 5.71
C ASN A 120 13.69 -2.58 4.70
N HIS A 121 13.83 -1.30 4.40
CA HIS A 121 12.90 -0.57 3.55
C HIS A 121 13.54 0.64 2.89
N THR A 122 12.82 1.21 1.93
CA THR A 122 13.09 2.54 1.38
C THR A 122 11.83 3.37 1.63
N SER A 123 12.00 4.57 2.19
CA SER A 123 10.88 5.48 2.42
C SER A 123 10.82 6.53 1.33
N LEU A 124 9.64 6.69 0.74
CA LEU A 124 9.41 7.58 -0.40
C LEU A 124 8.41 8.67 -0.01
N PHE A 125 8.76 9.92 -0.34
CA PHE A 125 7.83 11.03 -0.13
C PHE A 125 7.30 11.56 -1.47
N ILE A 126 6.08 12.08 -1.42
CA ILE A 126 5.48 12.81 -2.55
C ILE A 126 5.81 14.28 -2.35
N ARG A 127 6.46 14.87 -3.35
CA ARG A 127 6.82 16.29 -3.28
C ARG A 127 5.55 17.16 -3.21
N SER A 128 5.54 18.09 -2.25
CA SER A 128 4.49 19.09 -2.11
C SER A 128 5.12 20.48 -2.20
N THR A 129 4.49 21.38 -2.91
CA THR A 129 5.02 22.75 -3.10
C THR A 129 4.54 23.72 -2.03
N ASN A 130 3.52 23.34 -1.26
CA ASN A 130 2.96 24.16 -0.20
C ASN A 130 2.96 23.39 1.11
N ASN A 131 3.08 24.12 2.24
CA ASN A 131 2.97 23.51 3.57
C ASN A 131 1.51 23.25 3.89
N VAL A 132 0.92 22.28 3.24
CA VAL A 132 -0.43 21.82 3.52
C VAL A 132 -0.37 20.50 4.26
N ASP A 133 -1.45 20.16 4.93
CA ASP A 133 -1.58 18.87 5.60
C ASP A 133 -1.41 17.73 4.61
N SER A 134 -1.14 16.53 5.13
CA SER A 134 -0.91 15.36 4.31
C SER A 134 -2.05 15.11 3.32
N ILE A 135 -1.69 14.58 2.16
CA ILE A 135 -2.65 14.17 1.12
C ILE A 135 -3.47 12.99 1.66
N ASN A 136 -4.74 12.92 1.27
CA ASN A 136 -5.59 11.77 1.57
C ASN A 136 -4.86 10.47 1.20
N ALA A 137 -4.98 9.45 2.06
CA ALA A 137 -4.23 8.19 1.90
C ALA A 137 -4.50 7.51 0.56
N SER A 138 -5.76 7.45 0.11
CA SER A 138 -6.08 6.82 -1.18
C SER A 138 -5.55 7.63 -2.36
N THR A 139 -5.53 8.95 -2.25
CA THR A 139 -4.94 9.83 -3.26
C THR A 139 -3.43 9.63 -3.34
N ALA A 140 -2.76 9.61 -2.20
CA ALA A 140 -1.32 9.38 -2.15
C ALA A 140 -0.97 8.00 -2.74
N ALA A 141 -1.75 6.97 -2.39
CA ALA A 141 -1.57 5.63 -2.93
C ALA A 141 -1.71 5.62 -4.46
N ALA A 142 -2.70 6.33 -5.01
CA ALA A 142 -2.91 6.40 -6.46
C ALA A 142 -1.71 7.03 -7.17
N VAL A 143 -1.21 8.14 -6.64
CA VAL A 143 -0.03 8.83 -7.20
C VAL A 143 1.18 7.88 -7.18
N ALA A 144 1.40 7.19 -6.06
CA ALA A 144 2.52 6.27 -5.92
C ALA A 144 2.39 5.08 -6.86
N MET A 145 1.23 4.47 -6.95
CA MET A 145 1.01 3.32 -7.82
C MET A 145 1.24 3.68 -9.30
N TRP A 146 0.75 4.83 -9.72
CA TRP A 146 0.98 5.29 -11.09
C TRP A 146 2.47 5.47 -11.39
N GLU A 147 3.19 6.15 -10.50
CA GLU A 147 4.63 6.41 -10.68
C GLU A 147 5.44 5.12 -10.69
N LEU A 148 5.14 4.20 -9.78
CA LEU A 148 5.93 2.98 -9.61
C LEU A 148 5.66 1.91 -10.67
N THR A 149 4.54 2.00 -11.39
CA THR A 149 4.14 1.00 -12.39
C THR A 149 4.30 1.49 -13.84
N LYS A 150 4.72 2.73 -14.04
CA LYS A 150 4.88 3.25 -15.40
C LYS A 150 6.11 2.72 -16.12
#